data_8d1de00c364eb8740d58a5b45ce75433
#
_entry.id   8d1de00c364eb8740d58a5b45ce75433
#
_cell.length_a   1.000
_cell.length_b   1.000
_cell.length_c   1.000
_cell.angle_alpha   90.00
_cell.angle_beta   90.00
_cell.angle_gamma   90.00
#
_symmetry.space_group_name_H-M   'P 1'
#
loop_
_entity.id
_entity.type
_entity.pdbx_description
1 polymer ?
#
loop_
_entity_poly.entity_id
_entity_poly.type
_entity_poly.pdbx_seq_one_letter_code
_entity_poly.pdbx_strand_id
1 'polypeptide(L)'
;MPSEVESTGREFLIGLLASMGLIADIEVGVVNENMIEFRVSGRDLGVLIGPGAQTLQAIQELLRTVIHYETNSSSGRILLDVAGYREKRKAALVAFTAKVAAEMVSSGERRAFEPMAAADRKVVHDAVGDIEGVSSTSEGEEPHRYVVLLPE
;
A
#
# COMPACT_ATOMS: atom_id res chain seq x y z
N MET A 1 -20.14 -12.12 -17.05
CA MET A 1 -20.81 -11.86 -15.75
C MET A 1 -19.74 -11.58 -14.73
N PRO A 2 -19.88 -10.52 -13.92
CA PRO A 2 -18.96 -10.32 -12.80
C PRO A 2 -19.01 -11.53 -11.87
N SER A 3 -17.88 -11.92 -11.33
CA SER A 3 -17.84 -12.99 -10.33
C SER A 3 -18.62 -12.56 -9.07
N GLU A 4 -19.06 -13.54 -8.29
CA GLU A 4 -19.72 -13.25 -7.01
C GLU A 4 -18.82 -12.39 -6.09
N VAL A 5 -17.53 -12.65 -6.11
CA VAL A 5 -16.52 -11.87 -5.41
C VAL A 5 -16.51 -10.39 -5.86
N GLU A 6 -16.54 -10.15 -7.16
CA GLU A 6 -16.58 -8.79 -7.71
C GLU A 6 -17.87 -8.05 -7.33
N SER A 7 -19.00 -8.72 -7.46
CA SER A 7 -20.31 -8.13 -7.13
C SER A 7 -20.40 -7.78 -5.64
N THR A 8 -20.01 -8.70 -4.77
CA THR A 8 -20.05 -8.49 -3.31
C THR A 8 -19.12 -7.36 -2.90
N GLY A 9 -17.89 -7.35 -3.41
CA GLY A 9 -16.93 -6.31 -3.09
C GLY A 9 -17.34 -4.93 -3.57
N ARG A 10 -17.87 -4.85 -4.77
CA ARG A 10 -18.42 -3.61 -5.35
C ARG A 10 -19.59 -3.08 -4.52
N GLU A 11 -20.52 -3.93 -4.16
CA GLU A 11 -21.70 -3.56 -3.36
C GLU A 11 -21.28 -3.02 -1.98
N PHE A 12 -20.34 -3.69 -1.33
CA PHE A 12 -19.78 -3.21 -0.05
C PHE A 12 -19.17 -1.82 -0.19
N LEU A 13 -18.31 -1.61 -1.19
CA LEU A 13 -17.65 -0.32 -1.41
C LEU A 13 -18.64 0.79 -1.78
N ILE A 14 -19.63 0.51 -2.60
CA ILE A 14 -20.71 1.46 -2.93
C ILE A 14 -21.43 1.90 -1.65
N GLY A 15 -21.79 0.95 -0.79
CA GLY A 15 -22.48 1.24 0.46
C GLY A 15 -21.60 2.06 1.42
N LEU A 16 -20.32 1.74 1.53
CA LEU A 16 -19.37 2.48 2.34
C LEU A 16 -19.21 3.92 1.86
N LEU A 17 -18.97 4.12 0.57
CA LEU A 17 -18.81 5.45 -0.04
C LEU A 17 -20.08 6.29 0.16
N ALA A 18 -21.24 5.71 -0.07
CA ALA A 18 -22.53 6.39 0.13
C ALA A 18 -22.71 6.81 1.60
N SER A 19 -22.37 5.95 2.55
CA SER A 19 -22.45 6.23 3.99
C SER A 19 -21.51 7.35 4.43
N MET A 20 -20.38 7.50 3.74
CA MET A 20 -19.42 8.57 4.00
C MET A 20 -19.69 9.86 3.20
N GLY A 21 -20.73 9.87 2.37
CA GLY A 21 -21.04 11.02 1.51
C GLY A 21 -20.03 11.27 0.40
N LEU A 22 -19.30 10.23 -0.01
CA LEU A 22 -18.28 10.33 -1.06
C LEU A 22 -18.84 9.88 -2.40
N ILE A 23 -18.40 10.56 -3.45
CA ILE A 23 -18.71 10.21 -4.84
C ILE A 23 -17.41 9.70 -5.48
N ALA A 24 -17.41 8.46 -5.93
CA ALA A 24 -16.25 7.84 -6.54
C ALA A 24 -16.67 6.76 -7.52
N ASP A 25 -15.77 6.46 -8.45
CA ASP A 25 -15.89 5.34 -9.37
C ASP A 25 -15.14 4.12 -8.82
N ILE A 26 -15.69 2.94 -9.05
CA ILE A 26 -15.09 1.68 -8.63
C ILE A 26 -14.84 0.84 -9.87
N GLU A 27 -13.59 0.48 -10.09
CA GLU A 27 -13.19 -0.49 -11.11
C GLU A 27 -12.67 -1.75 -10.43
N VAL A 28 -13.00 -2.89 -11.01
CA VAL A 28 -12.53 -4.19 -10.53
C VAL A 28 -11.71 -4.83 -11.64
N GLY A 29 -10.50 -5.22 -11.31
CA GLY A 29 -9.59 -5.89 -12.23
C GLY A 29 -9.06 -7.20 -11.67
N VAL A 30 -8.91 -8.20 -12.54
CA VAL A 30 -8.23 -9.45 -12.22
C VAL A 30 -6.75 -9.27 -12.55
N VAL A 31 -5.91 -9.24 -11.53
CA VAL A 31 -4.46 -9.07 -11.72
C VAL A 31 -3.82 -10.39 -12.16
N ASN A 32 -4.25 -11.50 -11.54
CA ASN A 32 -3.89 -12.86 -11.92
C ASN A 32 -4.90 -13.86 -11.34
N GLU A 33 -4.68 -15.15 -11.55
CA GLU A 33 -5.61 -16.21 -11.09
C GLU A 33 -5.97 -16.15 -9.60
N ASN A 34 -5.11 -15.54 -8.79
CA ASN A 34 -5.27 -15.48 -7.33
C ASN A 34 -5.38 -14.07 -6.76
N MET A 35 -5.55 -13.05 -7.60
CA MET A 35 -5.55 -11.65 -7.14
C MET A 35 -6.59 -10.81 -7.88
N ILE A 36 -7.50 -10.24 -7.12
CA ILE A 36 -8.49 -9.28 -7.59
C ILE A 36 -8.19 -7.93 -6.94
N GLU A 37 -8.16 -6.87 -7.74
CA GLU A 37 -7.94 -5.52 -7.28
C GLU A 37 -9.20 -4.67 -7.47
N PHE A 38 -9.62 -4.02 -6.41
CA PHE A 38 -10.67 -3.00 -6.42
C PHE A 38 -9.99 -1.63 -6.41
N ARG A 39 -10.26 -0.82 -7.41
CA ARG A 39 -9.72 0.53 -7.55
C ARG A 39 -10.82 1.57 -7.39
N VAL A 40 -10.66 2.44 -6.42
CA VAL A 40 -11.57 3.55 -6.16
C VAL A 40 -10.90 4.84 -6.63
N SER A 41 -11.58 5.56 -7.52
CA SER A 41 -11.08 6.81 -8.08
C SER A 41 -12.11 7.93 -7.93
N GLY A 42 -11.65 9.15 -7.76
CA GLY A 42 -12.51 10.31 -7.56
C GLY A 42 -11.74 11.44 -6.90
N ARG A 43 -12.50 12.43 -6.41
CA ARG A 43 -11.95 13.60 -5.72
C ARG A 43 -12.06 13.45 -4.21
N ASP A 44 -11.11 14.05 -3.50
CA ASP A 44 -11.13 14.18 -2.04
C ASP A 44 -11.26 12.84 -1.30
N LEU A 45 -10.57 11.81 -1.81
CA LEU A 45 -10.59 10.47 -1.25
C LEU A 45 -9.53 10.22 -0.16
N GLY A 46 -8.83 11.27 0.29
CA GLY A 46 -7.79 11.16 1.32
C GLY A 46 -8.28 10.55 2.63
N VAL A 47 -9.56 10.74 2.97
CA VAL A 47 -10.17 10.14 4.16
C VAL A 47 -10.20 8.60 4.10
N LEU A 48 -10.21 8.03 2.90
CA LEU A 48 -10.16 6.58 2.69
C LEU A 48 -8.75 6.01 2.80
N ILE A 49 -7.74 6.85 2.78
CA ILE A 49 -6.34 6.46 2.91
C ILE A 49 -5.89 6.58 4.37
N GLY A 50 -6.08 7.75 4.95
CA GLY A 50 -5.71 8.05 6.32
C GLY A 50 -4.19 8.18 6.54
N PRO A 51 -3.77 8.52 7.77
CA PRO A 51 -2.35 8.62 8.12
C PRO A 51 -1.63 7.28 7.92
N GLY A 52 -0.53 7.29 7.21
CA GLY A 52 0.25 6.06 6.95
C GLY A 52 -0.55 4.95 6.23
N ALA A 53 -1.58 5.31 5.49
CA ALA A 53 -2.51 4.37 4.84
C ALA A 53 -3.26 3.43 5.80
N GLN A 54 -3.39 3.79 7.07
CA GLN A 54 -4.06 2.95 8.06
C GLN A 54 -5.54 2.73 7.74
N THR A 55 -6.24 3.77 7.29
CA THR A 55 -7.64 3.65 6.90
C THR A 55 -7.81 2.77 5.67
N LEU A 56 -6.95 2.94 4.66
CA LEU A 56 -6.94 2.09 3.47
C LEU A 56 -6.75 0.61 3.83
N GLN A 57 -5.81 0.30 4.71
CA GLN A 57 -5.57 -1.07 5.18
C GLN A 57 -6.78 -1.63 5.94
N ALA A 58 -7.40 -0.83 6.80
CA ALA A 58 -8.59 -1.23 7.54
C ALA A 58 -9.77 -1.54 6.61
N ILE A 59 -10.01 -0.69 5.61
CA ILE A 59 -11.06 -0.91 4.62
C ILE A 59 -10.78 -2.17 3.78
N GLN A 60 -9.53 -2.38 3.39
CA GLN A 60 -9.12 -3.60 2.68
C GLN A 60 -9.43 -4.87 3.49
N GLU A 61 -9.12 -4.87 4.78
CA GLU A 61 -9.44 -5.99 5.68
C GLU A 61 -10.95 -6.23 5.81
N LEU A 62 -11.73 -5.17 5.95
CA LEU A 62 -13.19 -5.26 5.96
C LEU A 62 -13.74 -5.82 4.65
N LEU A 63 -13.26 -5.31 3.53
CA LEU A 63 -13.64 -5.77 2.19
C LEU A 63 -13.35 -7.27 2.04
N ARG A 64 -12.18 -7.70 2.43
CA ARG A 64 -11.79 -9.11 2.39
C ARG A 64 -12.69 -9.98 3.27
N THR A 65 -12.99 -9.51 4.47
CA THR A 65 -13.85 -10.21 5.43
C THR A 65 -15.27 -10.37 4.90
N VAL A 66 -15.85 -9.29 4.35
CA VAL A 66 -17.20 -9.32 3.79
C VAL A 66 -17.27 -10.27 2.59
N ILE A 67 -16.33 -10.20 1.67
CA ILE A 67 -16.26 -11.08 0.51
C ILE A 67 -16.15 -12.54 0.97
N HIS A 68 -15.25 -12.84 1.90
CA HIS A 68 -15.09 -14.19 2.41
C HIS A 68 -16.37 -14.73 3.06
N TYR A 69 -17.02 -13.92 3.86
CA TYR A 69 -18.26 -14.31 4.56
C TYR A 69 -19.42 -14.56 3.61
N GLU A 70 -19.63 -13.64 2.66
CA GLU A 70 -20.79 -13.70 1.74
C GLU A 70 -20.62 -14.75 0.64
N THR A 71 -19.40 -14.92 0.12
CA THR A 71 -19.16 -15.84 -1.00
C THR A 71 -18.66 -17.22 -0.56
N ASN A 72 -18.36 -17.38 0.72
CA ASN A 72 -17.71 -18.57 1.26
C ASN A 72 -16.44 -18.97 0.46
N SER A 73 -15.81 -17.97 -0.14
CA SER A 73 -14.63 -18.14 -0.98
C SER A 73 -13.38 -17.89 -0.14
N SER A 74 -12.53 -18.90 -0.05
CA SER A 74 -11.19 -18.77 0.53
C SER A 74 -10.17 -18.29 -0.50
N SER A 75 -10.63 -18.00 -1.70
CA SER A 75 -9.77 -17.82 -2.86
C SER A 75 -9.22 -16.41 -3.00
N GLY A 76 -7.90 -16.36 -2.99
CA GLY A 76 -7.16 -15.27 -3.59
C GLY A 76 -6.92 -14.06 -2.68
N ARG A 77 -6.03 -13.23 -3.15
CA ARG A 77 -5.72 -11.95 -2.53
C ARG A 77 -6.69 -10.89 -3.03
N ILE A 78 -7.28 -10.18 -2.10
CA ILE A 78 -8.11 -9.01 -2.38
C ILE A 78 -7.27 -7.78 -2.09
N LEU A 79 -7.08 -6.94 -3.08
CA LEU A 79 -6.40 -5.66 -2.94
C LEU A 79 -7.39 -4.52 -3.12
N LEU A 80 -7.20 -3.47 -2.34
CA LEU A 80 -7.89 -2.21 -2.49
C LEU A 80 -6.87 -1.12 -2.81
N ASP A 81 -7.10 -0.36 -3.85
CA ASP A 81 -6.35 0.86 -4.16
C ASP A 81 -7.29 2.05 -4.21
N VAL A 82 -6.87 3.15 -3.65
CA VAL A 82 -7.62 4.41 -3.62
C VAL A 82 -6.78 5.50 -4.26
N ALA A 83 -7.30 6.12 -5.30
CA ALA A 83 -6.71 7.26 -5.99
C ALA A 83 -5.27 7.01 -6.49
N GLY A 84 -4.91 5.77 -6.79
CA GLY A 84 -3.56 5.41 -7.23
C GLY A 84 -2.51 5.55 -6.11
N TYR A 85 -2.91 5.47 -4.85
CA TYR A 85 -2.03 5.68 -3.70
C TYR A 85 -0.79 4.78 -3.71
N ARG A 86 -0.94 3.50 -4.04
CA ARG A 86 0.17 2.54 -4.00
C ARG A 86 1.32 2.92 -4.93
N GLU A 87 1.00 3.28 -6.18
CA GLU A 87 2.01 3.71 -7.16
C GLU A 87 2.65 5.05 -6.77
N LYS A 88 1.85 6.00 -6.32
CA LYS A 88 2.35 7.31 -5.85
C LYS A 88 3.25 7.17 -4.62
N ARG A 89 2.87 6.32 -3.68
CA ARG A 89 3.67 6.05 -2.47
C ARG A 89 4.99 5.39 -2.82
N LYS A 90 4.96 4.37 -3.69
CA LYS A 90 6.16 3.70 -4.17
C LYS A 90 7.12 4.68 -4.85
N ALA A 91 6.62 5.49 -5.78
CA ALA A 91 7.43 6.48 -6.48
C ALA A 91 8.06 7.50 -5.52
N ALA A 92 7.29 7.99 -4.54
CA ALA A 92 7.77 8.92 -3.51
C ALA A 92 8.86 8.28 -2.64
N LEU A 93 8.70 7.03 -2.22
CA LEU A 93 9.70 6.31 -1.43
C LEU A 93 10.98 6.05 -2.22
N VAL A 94 10.88 5.68 -3.48
CA VAL A 94 12.04 5.48 -4.35
C VAL A 94 12.83 6.78 -4.51
N ALA A 95 12.16 7.89 -4.79
CA ALA A 95 12.80 9.19 -4.93
C ALA A 95 13.44 9.67 -3.62
N PHE A 96 12.75 9.50 -2.51
CA PHE A 96 13.27 9.87 -1.19
C PHE A 96 14.46 9.01 -0.79
N THR A 97 14.43 7.71 -1.06
CA THR A 97 15.54 6.79 -0.80
C THR A 97 16.79 7.19 -1.59
N ALA A 98 16.63 7.54 -2.87
CA ALA A 98 17.76 8.02 -3.69
C ALA A 98 18.38 9.29 -3.12
N LYS A 99 17.56 10.23 -2.64
CA LYS A 99 18.04 11.46 -2.02
C LYS A 99 18.81 11.19 -0.73
N VAL A 100 18.25 10.39 0.17
CA VAL A 100 18.90 10.04 1.45
C VAL A 100 20.19 9.26 1.20
N ALA A 101 20.19 8.34 0.23
CA ALA A 101 21.41 7.60 -0.14
C ALA A 101 22.53 8.52 -0.64
N ALA A 102 22.20 9.51 -1.46
CA ALA A 102 23.18 10.49 -1.94
C ALA A 102 23.76 11.33 -0.80
N GLU A 103 22.92 11.78 0.14
CA GLU A 103 23.36 12.50 1.34
C GLU A 103 24.27 11.63 2.22
N MET A 104 23.93 10.37 2.38
CA MET A 104 24.72 9.41 3.16
C MET A 104 26.09 9.14 2.54
N VAL A 105 26.15 8.94 1.23
CA VAL A 105 27.43 8.77 0.51
C VAL A 105 28.34 9.99 0.71
N SER A 106 27.79 11.19 0.71
CA SER A 106 28.54 12.42 0.93
C SER A 106 29.03 12.57 2.37
N SER A 107 28.22 12.20 3.36
CA SER A 107 28.53 12.38 4.79
C SER A 107 29.29 11.19 5.40
N GLY A 108 29.13 9.99 4.85
CA GLY A 108 29.64 8.75 5.43
C GLY A 108 28.88 8.28 6.68
N GLU A 109 27.81 8.96 7.05
CA GLU A 109 27.03 8.65 8.24
C GLU A 109 25.77 7.82 7.90
N ARG A 110 25.47 6.85 8.77
CA ARG A 110 24.23 6.06 8.65
C ARG A 110 23.00 6.96 8.75
N ARG A 111 21.94 6.57 8.04
CA ARG A 111 20.66 7.29 8.03
C ARG A 111 19.52 6.33 8.35
N ALA A 112 18.72 6.70 9.33
CA ALA A 112 17.51 5.97 9.70
C ALA A 112 16.27 6.66 9.11
N PHE A 113 15.35 5.86 8.61
CA PHE A 113 14.05 6.34 8.14
C PHE A 113 13.06 6.34 9.30
N GLU A 114 11.94 7.04 9.10
CA GLU A 114 10.78 6.93 9.97
C GLU A 114 10.23 5.51 9.96
N PRO A 115 9.58 5.04 11.05
CA PRO A 115 8.88 3.77 11.03
C PRO A 115 7.88 3.68 9.88
N MET A 116 7.83 2.53 9.23
CA MET A 116 6.94 2.30 8.11
C MET A 116 6.49 0.84 8.04
N ALA A 117 5.38 0.59 7.34
CA ALA A 117 4.85 -0.75 7.13
C ALA A 117 5.83 -1.63 6.34
N ALA A 118 5.70 -2.95 6.50
CA ALA A 118 6.57 -3.93 5.85
C ALA A 118 6.62 -3.77 4.32
N ALA A 119 5.49 -3.44 3.68
CA ALA A 119 5.44 -3.20 2.24
C ALA A 119 6.28 -1.99 1.82
N ASP A 120 6.24 -0.90 2.60
CA ASP A 120 7.04 0.30 2.35
C ASP A 120 8.54 0.02 2.59
N ARG A 121 8.88 -0.71 3.65
CA ARG A 121 10.27 -1.10 3.92
C ARG A 121 10.84 -1.94 2.76
N LYS A 122 10.04 -2.82 2.18
CA LYS A 122 10.44 -3.59 1.01
C LYS A 122 10.78 -2.68 -0.19
N VAL A 123 9.97 -1.67 -0.44
CA VAL A 123 10.23 -0.68 -1.51
C VAL A 123 11.58 0.01 -1.29
N VAL A 124 11.88 0.42 -0.06
CA VAL A 124 13.16 1.05 0.27
C VAL A 124 14.32 0.08 0.06
N HIS A 125 14.25 -1.15 0.54
CA HIS A 125 15.29 -2.16 0.34
C HIS A 125 15.54 -2.46 -1.14
N ASP A 126 14.47 -2.59 -1.93
CA ASP A 126 14.58 -2.83 -3.38
C ASP A 126 15.24 -1.63 -4.09
N ALA A 127 14.88 -0.41 -3.70
CA ALA A 127 15.49 0.81 -4.25
C ALA A 127 16.99 0.91 -3.91
N VAL A 128 17.37 0.56 -2.69
CA VAL A 128 18.78 0.56 -2.26
C VAL A 128 19.60 -0.47 -3.02
N GLY A 129 19.01 -1.61 -3.37
CA GLY A 129 19.67 -2.66 -4.16
C GLY A 129 20.20 -2.20 -5.51
N ASP A 130 19.66 -1.12 -6.05
CA ASP A 130 20.07 -0.52 -7.33
C ASP A 130 21.11 0.62 -7.16
N ILE A 131 21.53 0.92 -5.92
CA ILE A 131 22.46 2.01 -5.60
C ILE A 131 23.78 1.44 -5.11
N GLU A 132 24.89 1.78 -5.79
CA GLU A 132 26.23 1.36 -5.39
C GLU A 132 26.70 2.07 -4.12
N GLY A 133 27.42 1.35 -3.28
CA GLY A 133 28.03 1.89 -2.07
C GLY A 133 27.08 2.08 -0.89
N VAL A 134 25.87 1.56 -0.99
CA VAL A 134 24.82 1.66 0.02
C VAL A 134 24.22 0.30 0.31
N SER A 135 24.10 -0.03 1.58
CA SER A 135 23.35 -1.20 2.04
C SER A 135 22.19 -0.76 2.94
N SER A 136 21.25 -1.64 3.18
CA SER A 136 20.11 -1.36 4.03
C SER A 136 19.79 -2.51 4.97
N THR A 137 19.29 -2.17 6.14
CA THR A 137 18.81 -3.13 7.14
C THR A 137 17.52 -2.61 7.77
N SER A 138 16.70 -3.49 8.32
CA SER A 138 15.54 -3.12 9.11
C SER A 138 15.84 -3.29 10.59
N GLU A 139 15.53 -2.30 11.39
CA GLU A 139 15.71 -2.28 12.83
C GLU A 139 14.39 -1.97 13.55
N GLY A 140 14.34 -2.24 14.85
CA GLY A 140 13.15 -2.03 15.66
C GLY A 140 12.15 -3.17 15.57
N GLU A 141 11.04 -3.01 16.28
CA GLU A 141 9.94 -3.99 16.35
C GLU A 141 8.65 -3.35 15.83
N GLU A 142 7.79 -4.18 15.24
CA GLU A 142 6.47 -3.72 14.82
C GLU A 142 5.67 -3.17 16.02
N PRO A 143 4.90 -2.10 15.89
CA PRO A 143 4.63 -1.33 14.67
C PRO A 143 5.61 -0.18 14.38
N HIS A 144 6.75 -0.12 15.07
CA HIS A 144 7.73 0.98 14.96
C HIS A 144 9.01 0.59 14.22
N ARG A 145 8.95 -0.46 13.42
CA ARG A 145 10.09 -0.95 12.65
C ARG A 145 10.42 -0.03 11.48
N TYR A 146 11.70 0.22 11.26
CA TYR A 146 12.20 1.19 10.27
C TYR A 146 13.40 0.65 9.50
N VAL A 147 13.74 1.31 8.40
CA VAL A 147 14.91 1.01 7.58
C VAL A 147 16.07 1.93 7.96
N VAL A 148 17.27 1.38 7.95
CA VAL A 148 18.51 2.14 8.11
C VAL A 148 19.37 1.92 6.87
N LEU A 149 19.89 3.01 6.30
CA LEU A 149 20.89 2.97 5.25
C LEU A 149 22.28 3.05 5.86
N LEU A 150 23.18 2.23 5.35
CA LEU A 150 24.57 2.09 5.82
C LEU A 150 25.52 2.23 4.62
N PRO A 151 26.70 2.88 4.80
CA PRO A 151 27.73 2.79 3.80
C PRO A 151 28.26 1.34 3.69
N GLU A 152 28.56 0.89 2.47
CA GLU A 152 29.24 -0.39 2.23
C GLU A 152 30.73 -0.30 2.55
#